data_8ac5f5fd601e340413e85aec834a6cb7
#
_entry.id   8ac5f5fd601e340413e85aec834a6cb7
#
_cell.length_a   1.000
_cell.length_b   1.000
_cell.length_c   1.000
_cell.angle_alpha   90.00
_cell.angle_beta   90.00
_cell.angle_gamma   90.00
#
_symmetry.space_group_name_H-M   'P 1'
#
loop_
_entity.id
_entity.type
_entity.pdbx_description
1 polymer ?
#
loop_
_entity_poly.entity_id
_entity_poly.type
_entity_poly.pdbx_seq_one_letter_code
_entity_poly.pdbx_strand_id
1 'polypeptide(L)'
;MLAPGVDSPDIERVNGAESRLSDRDREILAFERRWWKYAGAKEEAARELFDLTATRYYQVLNALIDTPAALEHDPMLVKRLRRVRATRQRGRSARRLADENH
;
A
#
# COMPACT_ATOMS: atom_id res chain seq x y z
N MET A 1 5.43 -38.82 -8.01
CA MET A 1 5.43 -38.44 -7.71
C MET A 1 5.66 -37.52 -7.21
N LEU A 2 5.81 -37.43 -6.79
CA LEU A 2 6.16 -36.50 -6.32
C LEU A 2 5.72 -35.37 -6.81
N ALA A 3 5.50 -35.14 -7.87
CA ALA A 3 4.87 -34.02 -8.46
C ALA A 3 3.58 -33.62 -7.75
N PRO A 4 2.76 -34.57 -7.39
CA PRO A 4 1.54 -34.19 -6.66
C PRO A 4 1.83 -33.44 -5.38
N GLY A 5 2.86 -33.82 -4.69
CA GLY A 5 3.23 -33.13 -3.48
C GLY A 5 3.71 -31.72 -3.76
N VAL A 6 4.31 -31.53 -4.90
CA VAL A 6 4.78 -30.23 -5.29
C VAL A 6 3.62 -29.32 -5.65
N ASP A 7 2.66 -29.82 -6.38
CA ASP A 7 1.52 -29.03 -6.82
C ASP A 7 0.70 -28.50 -5.65
N SER A 8 0.45 -29.35 -4.67
CA SER A 8 -0.35 -28.95 -3.52
C SER A 8 0.30 -27.84 -2.72
N PRO A 9 1.59 -27.96 -2.38
CA PRO A 9 2.24 -26.85 -1.68
C PRO A 9 2.28 -25.57 -2.49
N ASP A 10 2.40 -25.68 -3.80
CA ASP A 10 2.39 -24.49 -4.64
C ASP A 10 1.06 -23.77 -4.58
N ILE A 11 -0.03 -24.51 -4.61
CA ILE A 11 -1.36 -23.94 -4.51
C ILE A 11 -1.55 -23.27 -3.16
N GLU A 12 -1.10 -23.93 -2.11
CA GLU A 12 -1.17 -23.37 -0.78
C GLU A 12 -0.36 -22.09 -0.65
N ARG A 13 0.80 -22.05 -1.28
CA ARG A 13 1.63 -20.87 -1.25
C ARG A 13 0.97 -19.69 -1.97
N VAL A 14 0.33 -19.95 -3.08
CA VAL A 14 -0.38 -18.91 -3.81
C VAL A 14 -1.47 -18.32 -2.93
N ASN A 15 -2.27 -19.17 -2.31
CA ASN A 15 -3.31 -18.70 -1.41
C ASN A 15 -2.72 -17.97 -0.21
N GLY A 16 -1.63 -18.49 0.33
CA GLY A 16 -0.94 -17.85 1.43
C GLY A 16 -0.34 -16.51 1.01
N ALA A 17 0.17 -16.42 -0.22
CA ALA A 17 0.74 -15.18 -0.71
C ALA A 17 -0.33 -14.10 -0.86
N GLU A 18 -1.55 -14.47 -1.23
CA GLU A 18 -2.65 -13.51 -1.33
C GLU A 18 -3.05 -12.96 0.03
N SER A 19 -2.95 -13.77 1.07
CA SER A 19 -3.33 -13.36 2.42
C SER A 19 -2.16 -12.88 3.27
N ARG A 20 -0.94 -13.07 2.80
CA ARG A 20 0.26 -12.68 3.52
C ARG A 20 0.97 -11.53 2.84
N LEU A 21 1.61 -10.73 3.66
CA LEU A 21 2.43 -9.64 3.14
C LEU A 21 3.78 -10.17 2.68
N SER A 22 4.25 -9.64 1.57
CA SER A 22 5.63 -9.88 1.14
C SER A 22 6.57 -9.11 2.05
N ASP A 23 7.86 -9.40 1.96
CA ASP A 23 8.86 -8.64 2.70
C ASP A 23 8.81 -7.16 2.31
N ARG A 24 8.68 -6.89 1.03
CA ARG A 24 8.56 -5.53 0.52
C ARG A 24 7.34 -4.82 1.09
N ASP A 25 6.20 -5.52 1.16
CA ASP A 25 4.97 -4.93 1.72
C ASP A 25 5.17 -4.54 3.17
N ARG A 26 5.81 -5.41 3.95
CA ARG A 26 6.10 -5.11 5.35
C ARG A 26 7.05 -3.93 5.48
N GLU A 27 8.03 -3.84 4.60
CA GLU A 27 8.96 -2.73 4.62
C GLU A 27 8.27 -1.42 4.27
N ILE A 28 7.34 -1.46 3.31
CA ILE A 28 6.57 -0.27 2.95
C ILE A 28 5.71 0.20 4.13
N LEU A 29 5.05 -0.72 4.81
CA LEU A 29 4.25 -0.36 5.98
C LEU A 29 5.11 0.19 7.12
N ALA A 30 6.28 -0.41 7.37
CA ALA A 30 7.20 0.10 8.38
C ALA A 30 7.69 1.48 8.01
N PHE A 31 7.97 1.70 6.73
CA PHE A 31 8.39 3.00 6.22
C PHE A 31 7.30 4.05 6.44
N GLU A 32 6.05 3.73 6.11
CA GLU A 32 4.92 4.65 6.30
C GLU A 32 4.72 4.98 7.77
N ARG A 33 4.93 4.03 8.64
CA ARG A 33 4.80 4.26 10.07
C ARG A 33 5.71 5.39 10.55
N ARG A 34 6.88 5.51 9.93
CA ARG A 34 7.85 6.55 10.28
C ARG A 34 7.59 7.85 9.53
N TRP A 35 7.13 7.77 8.29
CA TRP A 35 7.14 8.89 7.36
C TRP A 35 5.78 9.37 6.90
N TRP A 36 4.70 8.86 7.48
CA TRP A 36 3.37 9.16 6.95
C TRP A 36 3.05 10.66 6.92
N LYS A 37 3.67 11.46 7.77
CA LYS A 37 3.44 12.89 7.87
C LYS A 37 4.28 13.73 6.92
N TYR A 38 5.33 13.15 6.37
CA TYR A 38 6.37 13.92 5.68
C TYR A 38 6.39 13.63 4.20
N ALA A 39 5.35 14.10 3.49
CA ALA A 39 5.14 13.69 2.09
C ALA A 39 6.34 13.95 1.18
N GLY A 40 6.92 15.15 1.22
CA GLY A 40 8.04 15.47 0.34
C GLY A 40 9.28 14.63 0.61
N ALA A 41 9.70 14.60 1.87
CA ALA A 41 10.86 13.80 2.26
C ALA A 41 10.59 12.33 2.05
N LYS A 42 9.34 11.90 2.24
CA LYS A 42 8.94 10.52 2.04
C LYS A 42 9.13 10.08 0.60
N GLU A 43 8.77 10.91 -0.36
CA GLU A 43 8.89 10.54 -1.77
C GLU A 43 10.34 10.30 -2.16
N GLU A 44 11.24 11.15 -1.69
CA GLU A 44 12.66 10.98 -1.95
C GLU A 44 13.21 9.72 -1.28
N ALA A 45 12.84 9.51 -0.01
CA ALA A 45 13.28 8.34 0.72
C ALA A 45 12.75 7.05 0.10
N ALA A 46 11.51 7.07 -0.38
CA ALA A 46 10.93 5.90 -1.04
C ALA A 46 11.66 5.57 -2.33
N ARG A 47 12.10 6.58 -3.05
CA ARG A 47 12.88 6.37 -4.27
C ARG A 47 14.19 5.68 -3.96
N GLU A 48 14.87 6.11 -2.92
CA GLU A 48 16.14 5.51 -2.52
C GLU A 48 15.99 4.10 -1.99
N LEU A 49 14.97 3.85 -1.18
CA LEU A 49 14.79 2.58 -0.52
C LEU A 49 14.15 1.51 -1.41
N PHE A 50 13.21 1.91 -2.24
CA PHE A 50 12.41 0.96 -3.02
C PHE A 50 12.60 1.09 -4.52
N ASP A 51 13.38 2.06 -4.96
CA ASP A 51 13.61 2.33 -6.38
C ASP A 51 12.30 2.55 -7.13
N LEU A 52 11.40 3.30 -6.53
CA LEU A 52 10.11 3.62 -7.12
C LEU A 52 9.96 5.12 -7.28
N THR A 53 9.36 5.53 -8.39
CA THR A 53 8.94 6.93 -8.53
C THR A 53 7.84 7.22 -7.52
N ALA A 54 7.61 8.50 -7.25
CA ALA A 54 6.55 8.90 -6.32
C ALA A 54 5.20 8.35 -6.76
N THR A 55 4.87 8.49 -8.04
CA THR A 55 3.60 8.00 -8.58
C THR A 55 3.47 6.50 -8.38
N ARG A 56 4.51 5.75 -8.74
CA ARG A 56 4.48 4.30 -8.61
C ARG A 56 4.42 3.86 -7.15
N TYR A 57 5.15 4.55 -6.29
CA TYR A 57 5.11 4.26 -4.86
C TYR A 57 3.68 4.37 -4.32
N TYR A 58 2.99 5.46 -4.64
CA TYR A 58 1.62 5.65 -4.14
C TYR A 58 0.64 4.66 -4.75
N GLN A 59 0.84 4.24 -5.99
CA GLN A 59 0.03 3.18 -6.58
C GLN A 59 0.20 1.88 -5.80
N VAL A 60 1.44 1.52 -5.49
CA VAL A 60 1.74 0.31 -4.73
C VAL A 60 1.16 0.42 -3.32
N LEU A 61 1.36 1.56 -2.67
CA LEU A 61 0.87 1.77 -1.31
C LEU A 61 -0.66 1.70 -1.26
N ASN A 62 -1.34 2.34 -2.20
CA ASN A 62 -2.80 2.34 -2.22
C ASN A 62 -3.36 0.93 -2.40
N ALA A 63 -2.76 0.15 -3.26
CA ALA A 63 -3.17 -1.24 -3.42
C ALA A 63 -2.92 -2.04 -2.13
N LEU A 64 -1.78 -1.80 -1.50
CA LEU A 64 -1.39 -2.51 -0.29
C LEU A 64 -2.35 -2.24 0.87
N ILE A 65 -2.68 -0.98 1.12
CA ILE A 65 -3.52 -0.64 2.28
C ILE A 65 -4.96 -1.08 2.12
N ASP A 66 -5.36 -1.52 0.93
CA ASP A 66 -6.69 -2.07 0.71
C ASP A 66 -6.74 -3.59 0.93
N THR A 67 -5.61 -4.23 1.20
CA THR A 67 -5.59 -5.66 1.44
C THR A 67 -5.95 -6.01 2.88
N PRO A 68 -6.63 -7.13 3.10
CA PRO A 68 -6.89 -7.60 4.47
C PRO A 68 -5.61 -7.88 5.24
N ALA A 69 -4.59 -8.37 4.56
CA ALA A 69 -3.31 -8.71 5.20
C ALA A 69 -2.65 -7.47 5.80
N ALA A 70 -2.69 -6.34 5.09
CA ALA A 70 -2.12 -5.11 5.62
C ALA A 70 -2.91 -4.61 6.82
N LEU A 71 -4.23 -4.65 6.75
CA LEU A 71 -5.09 -4.22 7.85
C LEU A 71 -4.85 -5.08 9.10
N GLU A 72 -4.67 -6.38 8.90
CA GLU A 72 -4.38 -7.27 10.01
C GLU A 72 -3.01 -7.02 10.62
N HIS A 73 -2.04 -6.71 9.76
CA HIS A 73 -0.66 -6.49 10.19
C HIS A 73 -0.51 -5.22 11.04
N ASP A 74 -1.11 -4.12 10.60
CA ASP A 74 -0.99 -2.85 11.29
C ASP A 74 -2.29 -2.05 11.13
N PRO A 75 -3.32 -2.41 11.88
CA PRO A 75 -4.64 -1.79 11.67
C PRO A 75 -4.67 -0.29 11.91
N MET A 76 -3.95 0.20 12.89
CA MET A 76 -3.94 1.63 13.20
C MET A 76 -3.36 2.45 12.06
N LEU A 77 -2.22 2.01 11.55
CA LEU A 77 -1.57 2.66 10.43
C LEU A 77 -2.42 2.60 9.17
N VAL A 78 -2.92 1.42 8.84
CA VAL A 78 -3.69 1.23 7.60
C VAL A 78 -4.97 2.06 7.62
N LYS A 79 -5.68 2.09 8.74
CA LYS A 79 -6.86 2.92 8.86
C LYS A 79 -6.55 4.41 8.71
N ARG A 80 -5.43 4.84 9.27
CA ARG A 80 -4.98 6.22 9.15
C ARG A 80 -4.66 6.56 7.69
N LEU A 81 -3.93 5.69 7.01
CA LEU A 81 -3.58 5.91 5.62
C LEU A 81 -4.82 5.95 4.72
N ARG A 82 -5.78 5.09 4.99
CA ARG A 82 -7.04 5.10 4.24
C ARG A 82 -7.79 6.40 4.44
N ARG A 83 -7.79 6.94 5.67
CA ARG A 83 -8.44 8.23 5.96
C ARG A 83 -7.75 9.38 5.26
N VAL A 84 -6.42 9.38 5.28
CA VAL A 84 -5.65 10.43 4.60
C VAL A 84 -5.95 10.41 3.11
N ARG A 85 -5.96 9.22 2.52
CA ARG A 85 -6.29 9.06 1.09
C ARG A 85 -7.69 9.57 0.80
N ALA A 86 -8.66 9.20 1.62
CA ALA A 86 -10.05 9.62 1.43
C ALA A 86 -10.19 11.14 1.53
N THR A 87 -9.50 11.75 2.48
CA THR A 87 -9.51 13.21 2.65
C THR A 87 -8.93 13.89 1.42
N ARG A 88 -7.82 13.38 0.88
CA ARG A 88 -7.20 13.93 -0.32
C ARG A 88 -8.11 13.80 -1.53
N GLN A 89 -8.80 12.67 -1.66
CA GLN A 89 -9.73 12.46 -2.75
C GLN A 89 -10.92 13.40 -2.66
N ARG A 90 -11.45 13.60 -1.47
CA ARG A 90 -12.53 14.54 -1.25
C ARG A 90 -12.10 15.97 -1.58
N GLY A 91 -10.89 16.35 -1.18
CA GLY A 91 -10.35 17.67 -1.49
C GLY A 91 -10.21 17.89 -2.99
N ARG A 92 -9.74 16.87 -3.72
CA ARG A 92 -9.62 16.96 -5.17
C ARG A 92 -10.99 17.07 -5.84
N SER A 93 -11.97 16.29 -5.38
CA SER A 93 -13.32 16.35 -5.92
C SER A 93 -13.96 17.69 -5.66
N ALA A 94 -13.79 18.25 -4.47
CA ALA A 94 -14.32 19.57 -4.13
C ALA A 94 -13.71 20.65 -5.02
N ARG A 95 -12.40 20.60 -5.27
CA ARG A 95 -11.75 21.57 -6.14
C ARG A 95 -12.22 21.44 -7.57
N ARG A 96 -12.42 20.22 -8.03
CA ARG A 96 -12.93 19.98 -9.38
C ARG A 96 -14.32 20.55 -9.56
N LEU A 97 -15.20 20.34 -8.57
CA LEU A 97 -16.56 20.90 -8.61
C LEU A 97 -16.55 22.42 -8.58
N ALA A 98 -15.67 23.01 -7.79
CA ALA A 98 -15.53 24.46 -7.73
C ALA A 98 -15.09 25.01 -9.09
N ASP A 99 -14.14 24.34 -9.75
CA ASP A 99 -13.67 24.74 -11.06
C ASP A 99 -14.77 24.64 -12.11
N GLU A 100 -15.59 23.62 -12.03
CA GLU A 100 -16.70 23.44 -12.97
C GLU A 100 -17.78 24.50 -12.81
N ASN A 101 -17.91 25.06 -11.63
CA ASN A 101 -18.92 26.09 -11.36
C ASN A 101 -18.46 27.49 -11.78
N HIS A 102 -17.24 27.64 -12.22
CA HIS A 102 -16.76 28.88 -12.77
C HIS A 102 -16.94 28.91 -14.27
#